data_2c869add8a805ad99299c9fc66707067
#
_entry.id   2c869add8a805ad99299c9fc66707067
#
_cell.length_a   1.000
_cell.length_b   1.000
_cell.length_c   1.000
_cell.angle_alpha   90.00
_cell.angle_beta   90.00
_cell.angle_gamma   90.00
#
_symmetry.space_group_name_H-M   'P 1'
#
loop_
_entity.id
_entity.type
_entity.pdbx_description
1 polymer ?
#
loop_
_entity_poly.entity_id
_entity_poly.type
_entity_poly.pdbx_seq_one_letter_code
_entity_poly.pdbx_strand_id
1 'polypeptide(L)'
;MEPDHSRRRRHKILAVAWESPELSSRQLAAWITDNAGFAVSESTVYRILRREGLVKRQEVQLVAGKEYHTKTTRPHQMWATDASYFRVIGWGYYYLVTVMDDYSRFILAWKLQKDMSANSLIEVVQEAVDATGMTDVPVEDRTKLLSDNGAGYVSRSFRDYLQLVGIGHILAAPFHPQTNGKLERYHQSIKREVNQLPYELPSQLERAIADFVDYYNYRRYHKALGNVTPADVLYGRREEILERRKEVQILTINRRRDYNRGLRELVNAA
;
A
#
# COMPACT_ATOMS: atom_id res chain seq x y z
N MET A 1 -15.57 -2.82 -38.53
CA MET A 1 -15.99 -3.77 -37.48
C MET A 1 -14.81 -4.01 -36.57
N GLU A 2 -14.86 -3.59 -35.30
CA GLU A 2 -13.74 -3.86 -34.37
C GLU A 2 -13.61 -5.38 -34.18
N PRO A 3 -12.39 -5.96 -34.29
CA PRO A 3 -12.22 -7.39 -34.13
C PRO A 3 -12.69 -7.83 -32.73
N ASP A 4 -13.37 -8.97 -32.64
CA ASP A 4 -13.96 -9.54 -31.42
C ASP A 4 -13.00 -9.53 -30.20
N HIS A 5 -11.71 -9.77 -30.43
CA HIS A 5 -10.68 -9.70 -29.38
C HIS A 5 -10.46 -8.30 -28.76
N SER A 6 -10.57 -7.24 -29.56
CA SER A 6 -10.43 -5.86 -29.06
C SER A 6 -11.65 -5.46 -28.22
N ARG A 7 -12.83 -5.84 -28.67
CA ARG A 7 -14.09 -5.65 -27.94
C ARG A 7 -14.10 -6.39 -26.60
N ARG A 8 -13.71 -7.67 -26.57
CA ARG A 8 -13.64 -8.47 -25.34
C ARG A 8 -12.67 -7.88 -24.31
N ARG A 9 -11.49 -7.42 -24.75
CA ARG A 9 -10.51 -6.76 -23.87
C ARG A 9 -11.04 -5.45 -23.31
N ARG A 10 -11.65 -4.60 -24.16
CA ARG A 10 -12.27 -3.36 -23.70
C ARG A 10 -13.37 -3.63 -22.68
N HIS A 11 -14.24 -4.59 -22.95
CA HIS A 11 -15.31 -4.99 -22.03
C HIS A 11 -14.75 -5.44 -20.67
N LYS A 12 -13.71 -6.28 -20.66
CA LYS A 12 -13.07 -6.72 -19.42
C LYS A 12 -12.45 -5.57 -18.64
N ILE A 13 -11.81 -4.60 -19.32
CA ILE A 13 -11.24 -3.40 -18.68
C ILE A 13 -12.34 -2.57 -18.01
N LEU A 14 -13.45 -2.38 -18.67
CA LEU A 14 -14.58 -1.61 -18.13
C LEU A 14 -15.25 -2.34 -16.96
N ALA A 15 -15.46 -3.65 -17.06
CA ALA A 15 -16.03 -4.45 -15.97
C ALA A 15 -15.21 -4.29 -14.70
N VAL A 16 -13.89 -4.48 -14.78
CA VAL A 16 -13.01 -4.31 -13.59
C VAL A 16 -12.98 -2.88 -13.08
N ALA A 17 -13.05 -1.88 -13.98
CA ALA A 17 -13.10 -0.47 -13.57
C ALA A 17 -14.39 -0.12 -12.81
N TRP A 18 -15.50 -0.78 -13.12
CA TRP A 18 -16.77 -0.64 -12.38
C TRP A 18 -16.73 -1.38 -11.04
N GLU A 19 -16.13 -2.57 -10.99
CA GLU A 19 -15.96 -3.36 -9.76
C GLU A 19 -14.98 -2.74 -8.77
N SER A 20 -13.98 -2.02 -9.26
CA SER A 20 -12.91 -1.42 -8.46
C SER A 20 -12.64 0.04 -8.87
N PRO A 21 -13.59 0.95 -8.58
CA PRO A 21 -13.52 2.35 -9.03
C PRO A 21 -12.40 3.16 -8.36
N GLU A 22 -11.81 2.65 -7.30
CA GLU A 22 -10.66 3.25 -6.59
C GLU A 22 -9.33 3.06 -7.32
N LEU A 23 -9.25 2.09 -8.24
CA LEU A 23 -8.00 1.82 -8.96
C LEU A 23 -7.71 2.92 -10.01
N SER A 24 -6.49 3.44 -9.96
CA SER A 24 -5.98 4.31 -11.04
C SER A 24 -5.76 3.51 -12.33
N SER A 25 -5.68 4.19 -13.49
CA SER A 25 -5.43 3.55 -14.78
C SER A 25 -4.18 2.65 -14.77
N ARG A 26 -3.16 3.01 -13.99
CA ARG A 26 -1.93 2.24 -13.82
C ARG A 26 -2.15 0.98 -12.99
N GLN A 27 -2.83 1.10 -11.87
CA GLN A 27 -3.17 -0.03 -11.01
C GLN A 27 -4.11 -1.00 -11.74
N LEU A 28 -5.08 -0.48 -12.46
CA LEU A 28 -5.99 -1.28 -13.28
C LEU A 28 -5.25 -2.04 -14.40
N ALA A 29 -4.26 -1.40 -15.05
CA ALA A 29 -3.43 -2.07 -16.05
C ALA A 29 -2.60 -3.22 -15.44
N ALA A 30 -2.06 -3.03 -14.24
CA ALA A 30 -1.33 -4.07 -13.52
C ALA A 30 -2.28 -5.21 -13.11
N TRP A 31 -3.42 -4.88 -12.51
CA TRP A 31 -4.42 -5.86 -12.10
C TRP A 31 -4.90 -6.74 -13.27
N ILE A 32 -5.19 -6.13 -14.42
CA ILE A 32 -5.61 -6.84 -15.63
C ILE A 32 -4.51 -7.77 -16.12
N THR A 33 -3.26 -7.31 -16.09
CA THR A 33 -2.11 -8.13 -16.50
C THR A 33 -1.95 -9.35 -15.61
N ASP A 34 -2.17 -9.19 -14.30
CA ASP A 34 -2.05 -10.26 -13.31
C ASP A 34 -3.21 -11.27 -13.39
N ASN A 35 -4.44 -10.80 -13.67
CA ASN A 35 -5.65 -11.59 -13.45
C ASN A 35 -6.46 -11.92 -14.72
N ALA A 36 -6.25 -11.22 -15.84
CA ALA A 36 -7.04 -11.40 -17.05
C ALA A 36 -6.30 -12.10 -18.21
N GLY A 37 -5.05 -12.52 -18.00
CA GLY A 37 -4.26 -13.27 -18.98
C GLY A 37 -3.83 -12.48 -20.22
N PHE A 38 -3.88 -11.16 -20.18
CA PHE A 38 -3.34 -10.29 -21.23
C PHE A 38 -2.78 -9.00 -20.65
N ALA A 39 -1.70 -8.51 -21.24
CA ALA A 39 -1.11 -7.23 -20.85
C ALA A 39 -1.79 -6.05 -21.56
N VAL A 40 -2.00 -4.97 -20.81
CA VAL A 40 -2.49 -3.69 -21.31
C VAL A 40 -1.68 -2.55 -20.74
N SER A 41 -1.39 -1.52 -21.55
CA SER A 41 -0.66 -0.35 -21.06
C SER A 41 -1.57 0.60 -20.30
N GLU A 42 -0.99 1.35 -19.33
CA GLU A 42 -1.68 2.42 -18.61
C GLU A 42 -2.37 3.41 -19.58
N SER A 43 -1.67 3.80 -20.66
CA SER A 43 -2.21 4.74 -21.65
C SER A 43 -3.43 4.19 -22.41
N THR A 44 -3.48 2.87 -22.63
CA THR A 44 -4.65 2.23 -23.26
C THR A 44 -5.84 2.23 -22.30
N VAL A 45 -5.61 1.84 -21.03
CA VAL A 45 -6.64 1.88 -19.98
C VAL A 45 -7.17 3.31 -19.83
N TYR A 46 -6.27 4.30 -19.69
CA TYR A 46 -6.65 5.71 -19.57
C TYR A 46 -7.53 6.17 -20.72
N ARG A 47 -7.18 5.85 -22.00
CA ARG A 47 -7.99 6.23 -23.17
C ARG A 47 -9.37 5.59 -23.15
N ILE A 48 -9.47 4.34 -22.71
CA ILE A 48 -10.76 3.65 -22.59
C ILE A 48 -11.59 4.32 -21.50
N LEU A 49 -11.06 4.50 -20.30
CA LEU A 49 -11.78 5.14 -19.20
C LEU A 49 -12.19 6.58 -19.52
N ARG A 50 -11.33 7.33 -20.24
CA ARG A 50 -11.67 8.71 -20.68
C ARG A 50 -12.84 8.74 -21.63
N ARG A 51 -12.94 7.79 -22.59
CA ARG A 51 -14.08 7.71 -23.52
C ARG A 51 -15.39 7.42 -22.81
N GLU A 52 -15.33 6.67 -21.72
CA GLU A 52 -16.51 6.31 -20.90
C GLU A 52 -16.79 7.32 -19.78
N GLY A 53 -16.05 8.43 -19.71
CA GLY A 53 -16.24 9.44 -18.65
C GLY A 53 -15.78 8.98 -17.24
N LEU A 54 -15.05 7.89 -17.14
CA LEU A 54 -14.64 7.25 -15.88
C LEU A 54 -13.30 7.76 -15.34
N VAL A 55 -12.69 8.77 -15.94
CA VAL A 55 -11.41 9.33 -15.46
C VAL A 55 -11.67 10.28 -14.30
N LYS A 56 -11.21 9.91 -13.11
CA LYS A 56 -11.16 10.83 -11.96
C LYS A 56 -10.04 11.85 -12.17
N ARG A 57 -10.31 13.13 -11.90
CA ARG A 57 -9.26 14.17 -11.83
C ARG A 57 -8.32 13.82 -10.68
N GLN A 58 -7.05 13.56 -10.98
CA GLN A 58 -6.03 13.45 -9.94
C GLN A 58 -5.67 14.85 -9.47
N GLU A 59 -5.80 15.09 -8.16
CA GLU A 59 -5.17 16.25 -7.53
C GLU A 59 -3.65 16.12 -7.67
N VAL A 60 -3.02 17.16 -8.20
CA VAL A 60 -1.57 17.22 -8.32
C VAL A 60 -1.00 17.38 -6.91
N GLN A 61 -0.45 16.30 -6.36
CA GLN A 61 0.34 16.38 -5.13
C GLN A 61 1.71 16.94 -5.48
N LEU A 62 2.04 18.08 -4.90
CA LEU A 62 3.39 18.64 -4.95
C LEU A 62 4.37 17.63 -4.38
N VAL A 63 5.37 17.26 -5.17
CA VAL A 63 6.45 16.37 -4.73
C VAL A 63 7.39 17.19 -3.87
N ALA A 64 7.47 16.89 -2.57
CA ALA A 64 8.46 17.46 -1.69
C ALA A 64 9.88 17.10 -2.16
N GLY A 65 10.81 18.05 -1.98
CA GLY A 65 12.20 17.93 -2.44
C GLY A 65 12.91 16.67 -1.92
N LYS A 66 13.94 16.27 -2.65
CA LYS A 66 14.77 15.10 -2.32
C LYS A 66 15.55 15.39 -1.03
N GLU A 67 15.24 14.70 0.06
CA GLU A 67 16.11 14.64 1.21
C GLU A 67 16.46 13.20 1.59
N TYR A 68 17.60 13.13 2.23
CA TYR A 68 18.46 12.00 2.51
C TYR A 68 17.74 10.95 3.39
N HIS A 69 17.48 9.78 2.82
CA HIS A 69 17.06 8.62 3.61
C HIS A 69 17.88 7.42 3.20
N THR A 70 18.50 6.78 4.16
CA THR A 70 19.00 5.42 4.00
C THR A 70 17.81 4.53 3.66
N LYS A 71 17.65 4.24 2.36
CA LYS A 71 16.55 3.41 1.91
C LYS A 71 16.73 2.01 2.48
N THR A 72 15.68 1.49 3.09
CA THR A 72 15.60 0.09 3.47
C THR A 72 15.68 -0.78 2.21
N THR A 73 16.37 -1.92 2.32
CA THR A 73 16.66 -2.83 1.20
C THR A 73 15.99 -4.20 1.36
N ARG A 74 15.48 -4.51 2.56
CA ARG A 74 14.81 -5.77 2.88
C ARG A 74 13.69 -5.55 3.91
N PRO A 75 12.68 -6.46 3.95
CA PRO A 75 11.69 -6.47 5.03
C PRO A 75 12.34 -6.54 6.41
N HIS A 76 11.67 -5.98 7.39
CA HIS A 76 12.07 -5.96 8.81
C HIS A 76 13.43 -5.31 9.11
N GLN A 77 14.02 -4.59 8.17
CA GLN A 77 15.24 -3.80 8.42
C GLN A 77 14.94 -2.58 9.30
N MET A 78 13.77 -1.98 9.11
CA MET A 78 13.28 -0.86 9.90
C MET A 78 11.75 -0.87 9.91
N TRP A 79 11.17 -0.64 11.07
CA TRP A 79 9.75 -0.35 11.24
C TRP A 79 9.56 1.12 11.53
N ALA A 80 8.44 1.67 11.11
CA ALA A 80 8.03 3.02 11.44
C ALA A 80 6.75 2.96 12.29
N THR A 81 6.67 3.78 13.33
CA THR A 81 5.46 3.92 14.15
C THR A 81 5.07 5.38 14.25
N ASP A 82 3.77 5.60 14.24
CA ASP A 82 3.16 6.92 14.38
C ASP A 82 1.69 6.75 14.79
N ALA A 83 1.06 7.82 15.25
CA ALA A 83 -0.33 7.82 15.63
C ALA A 83 -1.14 8.86 14.87
N SER A 84 -2.34 8.47 14.51
CA SER A 84 -3.33 9.35 13.89
C SER A 84 -4.60 9.36 14.72
N TYR A 85 -5.24 10.53 14.89
CA TYR A 85 -6.46 10.63 15.67
C TYR A 85 -7.71 10.57 14.80
N PHE A 86 -8.76 9.98 15.36
CA PHE A 86 -10.10 9.87 14.80
C PHE A 86 -11.13 10.31 15.84
N ARG A 87 -12.23 10.91 15.38
CA ARG A 87 -13.31 11.34 16.25
C ARG A 87 -14.47 10.35 16.17
N VAL A 88 -15.00 9.94 17.33
CA VAL A 88 -16.24 9.17 17.44
C VAL A 88 -17.30 10.05 18.14
N ILE A 89 -18.51 10.12 17.58
CA ILE A 89 -19.58 10.98 18.08
C ILE A 89 -19.95 10.55 19.51
N GLY A 90 -19.97 11.51 20.43
CA GLY A 90 -20.29 11.24 21.84
C GLY A 90 -19.18 10.58 22.66
N TRP A 91 -18.11 10.08 22.03
CA TRP A 91 -17.00 9.38 22.70
C TRP A 91 -15.68 10.16 22.70
N GLY A 92 -15.56 11.21 21.85
CA GLY A 92 -14.36 12.02 21.75
C GLY A 92 -13.33 11.50 20.74
N TYR A 93 -12.04 11.71 21.03
CA TYR A 93 -10.95 11.32 20.15
C TYR A 93 -10.33 9.99 20.55
N TYR A 94 -9.98 9.22 19.54
CA TYR A 94 -9.21 7.98 19.62
C TYR A 94 -7.95 8.10 18.79
N TYR A 95 -6.93 7.37 19.16
CA TYR A 95 -5.61 7.39 18.50
C TYR A 95 -5.35 6.05 17.84
N LEU A 96 -5.26 6.06 16.51
CA LEU A 96 -4.82 4.89 15.77
C LEU A 96 -3.29 4.87 15.81
N VAL A 97 -2.74 4.04 16.65
CA VAL A 97 -1.30 3.74 16.66
C VAL A 97 -1.03 2.64 15.63
N THR A 98 -0.01 2.83 14.80
CA THR A 98 0.30 1.92 13.68
C THR A 98 1.78 1.60 13.67
N VAL A 99 2.14 0.35 13.42
CA VAL A 99 3.51 -0.11 13.13
C VAL A 99 3.56 -0.61 11.69
N MET A 100 4.40 -0.01 10.87
CA MET A 100 4.56 -0.31 9.45
C MET A 100 6.00 -0.79 9.17
N ASP A 101 6.16 -1.84 8.38
CA ASP A 101 7.45 -2.18 7.80
C ASP A 101 7.82 -1.15 6.72
N ASP A 102 8.97 -0.48 6.89
CA ASP A 102 9.38 0.63 6.02
C ASP A 102 9.67 0.17 4.59
N TYR A 103 10.19 -1.04 4.40
CA TYR A 103 10.52 -1.56 3.08
C TYR A 103 9.27 -1.94 2.28
N SER A 104 8.45 -2.81 2.83
CA SER A 104 7.25 -3.35 2.19
C SER A 104 6.04 -2.43 2.29
N ARG A 105 6.03 -1.50 3.27
CA ARG A 105 4.87 -0.68 3.67
C ARG A 105 3.72 -1.49 4.26
N PHE A 106 3.97 -2.73 4.63
CA PHE A 106 2.98 -3.59 5.27
C PHE A 106 2.69 -3.09 6.69
N ILE A 107 1.42 -3.01 7.06
CA ILE A 107 1.01 -2.69 8.41
C ILE A 107 1.10 -3.98 9.24
N LEU A 108 2.10 -4.02 10.13
CA LEU A 108 2.41 -5.18 10.95
C LEU A 108 1.47 -5.30 12.13
N ALA A 109 1.18 -4.17 12.76
CA ALA A 109 0.24 -4.05 13.88
C ALA A 109 -0.41 -2.67 13.88
N TRP A 110 -1.61 -2.61 14.43
CA TRP A 110 -2.34 -1.36 14.66
C TRP A 110 -3.35 -1.53 15.78
N LYS A 111 -3.62 -0.45 16.50
CA LYS A 111 -4.65 -0.46 17.55
C LYS A 111 -5.28 0.91 17.71
N LEU A 112 -6.57 0.91 18.01
CA LEU A 112 -7.32 2.12 18.34
C LEU A 112 -7.25 2.35 19.86
N GLN A 113 -6.47 3.34 20.28
CA GLN A 113 -6.18 3.65 21.68
C GLN A 113 -6.95 4.89 22.16
N LYS A 114 -7.19 4.98 23.46
CA LYS A 114 -7.82 6.16 24.08
C LYS A 114 -6.82 7.27 24.38
N ASP A 115 -5.55 6.93 24.47
CA ASP A 115 -4.46 7.85 24.81
C ASP A 115 -3.17 7.51 24.05
N MET A 116 -2.17 8.35 24.22
CA MET A 116 -0.83 8.21 23.66
C MET A 116 0.22 7.93 24.74
N SER A 117 -0.17 7.23 25.81
CA SER A 117 0.73 6.82 26.87
C SER A 117 1.80 5.84 26.35
N ALA A 118 2.91 5.74 27.06
CA ALA A 118 3.94 4.76 26.71
C ALA A 118 3.38 3.33 26.66
N ASN A 119 2.48 2.98 27.57
CA ASN A 119 1.87 1.65 27.61
C ASN A 119 1.02 1.37 26.38
N SER A 120 0.20 2.34 25.94
CA SER A 120 -0.60 2.24 24.72
C SER A 120 0.27 2.04 23.47
N LEU A 121 1.44 2.70 23.40
CA LEU A 121 2.38 2.54 22.31
C LEU A 121 3.12 1.20 22.36
N ILE A 122 3.56 0.79 23.55
CA ILE A 122 4.24 -0.50 23.79
C ILE A 122 3.35 -1.66 23.37
N GLU A 123 2.05 -1.60 23.68
CA GLU A 123 1.10 -2.66 23.34
C GLU A 123 1.08 -2.93 21.84
N VAL A 124 1.07 -1.89 20.99
CA VAL A 124 1.03 -2.05 19.55
C VAL A 124 2.38 -2.52 18.98
N VAL A 125 3.49 -2.06 19.55
CA VAL A 125 4.81 -2.54 19.14
C VAL A 125 4.99 -4.00 19.54
N GLN A 126 4.50 -4.41 20.71
CA GLN A 126 4.53 -5.81 21.14
C GLN A 126 3.72 -6.70 20.20
N GLU A 127 2.54 -6.28 19.77
CA GLU A 127 1.77 -7.04 18.76
C GLU A 127 2.56 -7.22 17.45
N ALA A 128 3.30 -6.20 17.01
CA ALA A 128 4.17 -6.33 15.83
C ALA A 128 5.33 -7.30 16.07
N VAL A 129 5.93 -7.27 17.26
CA VAL A 129 7.01 -8.18 17.67
C VAL A 129 6.50 -9.62 17.67
N ASP A 130 5.34 -9.88 18.26
CA ASP A 130 4.73 -11.21 18.34
C ASP A 130 4.32 -11.73 16.97
N ALA A 131 3.65 -10.91 16.16
CA ALA A 131 3.19 -11.28 14.82
C ALA A 131 4.34 -11.62 13.85
N THR A 132 5.53 -11.06 14.09
CA THR A 132 6.69 -11.28 13.22
C THR A 132 7.71 -12.29 13.76
N GLY A 133 7.54 -12.76 14.99
CA GLY A 133 8.55 -13.59 15.67
C GLY A 133 9.88 -12.85 15.89
N MET A 134 9.85 -11.53 16.04
CA MET A 134 11.07 -10.70 16.10
C MET A 134 11.97 -11.06 17.30
N THR A 135 11.41 -11.62 18.38
CA THR A 135 12.17 -12.10 19.52
C THR A 135 13.05 -13.31 19.22
N ASP A 136 12.69 -14.10 18.19
CA ASP A 136 13.44 -15.29 17.78
C ASP A 136 14.62 -14.93 16.86
N VAL A 137 14.68 -13.67 16.40
CA VAL A 137 15.78 -13.14 15.58
C VAL A 137 16.94 -12.74 16.49
N PRO A 138 18.20 -13.04 16.12
CA PRO A 138 19.37 -12.54 16.85
C PRO A 138 19.34 -11.02 17.02
N VAL A 139 19.77 -10.51 18.18
CA VAL A 139 19.63 -9.08 18.54
C VAL A 139 20.26 -8.15 17.51
N GLU A 140 21.40 -8.53 16.95
CA GLU A 140 22.13 -7.78 15.92
C GLU A 140 21.36 -7.64 14.59
N ASP A 141 20.45 -8.58 14.30
CA ASP A 141 19.64 -8.63 13.08
C ASP A 141 18.22 -8.08 13.28
N ARG A 142 17.84 -7.75 14.53
CA ARG A 142 16.52 -7.22 14.83
C ARG A 142 16.27 -5.89 14.13
N THR A 143 15.01 -5.61 13.91
CA THR A 143 14.55 -4.35 13.34
C THR A 143 14.98 -3.14 14.18
N LYS A 144 14.98 -1.97 13.55
CA LYS A 144 15.03 -0.67 14.23
C LYS A 144 13.66 -0.02 14.14
N LEU A 145 13.21 0.60 15.21
CA LEU A 145 11.93 1.31 15.25
C LEU A 145 12.16 2.81 15.07
N LEU A 146 11.58 3.38 14.02
CA LEU A 146 11.54 4.82 13.77
C LEU A 146 10.24 5.40 14.33
N SER A 147 10.33 6.45 15.15
CA SER A 147 9.18 7.22 15.63
C SER A 147 9.44 8.72 15.54
N ASP A 148 8.39 9.52 15.73
CA ASP A 148 8.53 10.93 16.04
C ASP A 148 9.04 11.16 17.48
N ASN A 149 9.12 12.44 17.91
CA ASN A 149 9.52 12.84 19.24
C ASN A 149 8.33 13.03 20.20
N GLY A 150 7.20 12.36 19.95
CA GLY A 150 6.03 12.39 20.84
C GLY A 150 6.39 11.95 22.27
N ALA A 151 5.73 12.56 23.27
CA ALA A 151 6.08 12.33 24.70
C ALA A 151 6.06 10.84 25.09
N GLY A 152 5.14 10.04 24.53
CA GLY A 152 5.06 8.61 24.77
C GLY A 152 6.30 7.87 24.25
N TYR A 153 6.76 8.19 23.02
CA TYR A 153 7.92 7.56 22.38
C TYR A 153 9.25 7.92 23.04
N VAL A 154 9.41 9.16 23.55
CA VAL A 154 10.64 9.57 24.25
C VAL A 154 10.63 9.22 25.74
N SER A 155 9.55 8.63 26.26
CA SER A 155 9.43 8.24 27.66
C SER A 155 10.46 7.18 28.04
N ARG A 156 10.80 7.15 29.34
CA ARG A 156 11.71 6.13 29.91
C ARG A 156 11.12 4.72 29.71
N SER A 157 9.84 4.54 30.04
CA SER A 157 9.17 3.24 29.93
C SER A 157 9.23 2.64 28.53
N PHE A 158 9.03 3.48 27.49
CA PHE A 158 9.09 3.04 26.10
C PHE A 158 10.52 2.64 25.69
N ARG A 159 11.53 3.41 26.13
CA ARG A 159 12.94 3.07 25.88
C ARG A 159 13.37 1.79 26.59
N ASP A 160 12.99 1.65 27.86
CA ASP A 160 13.30 0.45 28.65
C ASP A 160 12.67 -0.80 28.01
N TYR A 161 11.45 -0.69 27.49
CA TYR A 161 10.79 -1.75 26.73
C TYR A 161 11.55 -2.10 25.46
N LEU A 162 11.92 -1.13 24.60
CA LEU A 162 12.66 -1.40 23.37
C LEU A 162 14.02 -2.04 23.64
N GLN A 163 14.68 -1.64 24.73
CA GLN A 163 15.92 -2.26 25.19
C GLN A 163 15.70 -3.71 25.61
N LEU A 164 14.60 -4.01 26.32
CA LEU A 164 14.23 -5.36 26.75
C LEU A 164 14.02 -6.29 25.55
N VAL A 165 13.31 -5.81 24.50
CA VAL A 165 13.07 -6.60 23.29
C VAL A 165 14.21 -6.50 22.26
N GLY A 166 15.30 -5.80 22.56
CA GLY A 166 16.50 -5.68 21.73
C GLY A 166 16.25 -4.95 20.39
N ILE A 167 15.31 -4.01 20.36
CA ILE A 167 14.98 -3.21 19.17
C ILE A 167 15.62 -1.83 19.29
N GLY A 168 16.45 -1.46 18.30
CA GLY A 168 17.07 -0.13 18.24
C GLY A 168 16.04 0.96 17.99
N HIS A 169 16.09 2.08 18.74
CA HIS A 169 15.18 3.22 18.55
C HIS A 169 15.83 4.33 17.73
N ILE A 170 15.14 4.80 16.70
CA ILE A 170 15.52 5.94 15.87
C ILE A 170 14.44 7.01 16.05
N LEU A 171 14.83 8.17 16.59
CA LEU A 171 13.94 9.32 16.67
C LEU A 171 14.10 10.16 15.40
N ALA A 172 12.98 10.55 14.81
CA ALA A 172 12.98 11.47 13.68
C ALA A 172 13.63 12.79 14.07
N ALA A 173 14.50 13.34 13.20
CA ALA A 173 15.11 14.63 13.45
C ALA A 173 14.03 15.72 13.57
N PRO A 174 14.16 16.66 14.53
CA PRO A 174 13.24 17.79 14.63
C PRO A 174 13.16 18.54 13.30
N PHE A 175 11.97 18.92 12.88
CA PHE A 175 11.70 19.66 11.63
C PHE A 175 11.99 18.88 10.32
N HIS A 176 12.20 17.57 10.36
CA HIS A 176 12.32 16.72 9.17
C HIS A 176 11.12 15.76 9.02
N PRO A 177 9.93 16.22 8.64
CA PRO A 177 8.72 15.41 8.50
C PRO A 177 8.86 14.30 7.46
N GLN A 178 9.84 14.39 6.58
CA GLN A 178 10.05 13.43 5.51
C GLN A 178 10.51 12.04 5.99
N THR A 179 11.03 11.95 7.21
CA THR A 179 11.53 10.70 7.79
C THR A 179 10.39 9.69 7.98
N ASN A 180 9.16 10.15 8.22
CA ASN A 180 7.97 9.32 8.41
C ASN A 180 6.96 9.40 7.22
N GLY A 181 7.39 9.94 6.08
CA GLY A 181 6.52 10.26 4.95
C GLY A 181 5.76 9.09 4.34
N LYS A 182 6.19 7.83 4.57
CA LYS A 182 5.45 6.63 4.13
C LYS A 182 4.24 6.41 5.02
N LEU A 183 4.42 6.53 6.33
CA LEU A 183 3.37 6.36 7.32
C LEU A 183 2.38 7.54 7.30
N GLU A 184 2.86 8.77 7.09
CA GLU A 184 1.99 9.92 6.86
C GLU A 184 1.06 9.73 5.66
N ARG A 185 1.57 9.20 4.54
CA ARG A 185 0.73 8.88 3.37
C ARG A 185 -0.27 7.76 3.64
N TYR A 186 0.10 6.80 4.46
CA TYR A 186 -0.84 5.79 4.94
C TYR A 186 -1.95 6.46 5.76
N HIS A 187 -1.60 7.31 6.73
CA HIS A 187 -2.57 8.06 7.55
C HIS A 187 -3.48 8.96 6.71
N GLN A 188 -2.96 9.64 5.69
CA GLN A 188 -3.79 10.40 4.74
C GLN A 188 -4.76 9.49 3.98
N SER A 189 -4.31 8.29 3.58
CA SER A 189 -5.14 7.34 2.84
C SER A 189 -6.26 6.78 3.71
N ILE A 190 -5.94 6.30 4.93
CA ILE A 190 -6.96 5.76 5.84
C ILE A 190 -7.95 6.84 6.29
N LYS A 191 -7.50 8.06 6.58
CA LYS A 191 -8.40 9.17 6.92
C LYS A 191 -9.37 9.50 5.78
N ARG A 192 -8.93 9.43 4.53
CA ARG A 192 -9.79 9.68 3.37
C ARG A 192 -10.90 8.65 3.24
N GLU A 193 -10.60 7.38 3.50
CA GLU A 193 -11.57 6.29 3.36
C GLU A 193 -12.45 6.14 4.61
N VAL A 194 -11.85 6.14 5.79
CA VAL A 194 -12.53 5.88 7.06
C VAL A 194 -13.35 7.09 7.53
N ASN A 195 -12.91 8.33 7.30
CA ASN A 195 -13.66 9.52 7.74
C ASN A 195 -14.84 9.91 6.81
N GLN A 196 -15.20 9.11 5.83
CA GLN A 196 -16.35 9.39 4.95
C GLN A 196 -17.69 9.29 5.69
N LEU A 197 -17.76 8.50 6.72
CA LEU A 197 -18.96 8.32 7.53
C LEU A 197 -18.68 8.66 8.99
N PRO A 198 -19.66 9.27 9.70
CA PRO A 198 -19.57 9.44 11.14
C PRO A 198 -19.76 8.09 11.85
N TYR A 199 -19.00 7.85 12.91
CA TYR A 199 -19.11 6.66 13.74
C TYR A 199 -19.77 7.00 15.06
N GLU A 200 -20.77 6.21 15.46
CA GLU A 200 -21.47 6.35 16.73
C GLU A 200 -20.83 5.51 17.85
N LEU A 201 -20.13 4.44 17.47
CA LEU A 201 -19.45 3.54 18.40
C LEU A 201 -17.97 3.34 18.01
N PRO A 202 -17.06 3.28 18.99
CA PRO A 202 -15.65 2.99 18.72
C PRO A 202 -15.44 1.66 17.96
N SER A 203 -16.25 0.64 18.24
CA SER A 203 -16.17 -0.65 17.55
C SER A 203 -16.53 -0.59 16.07
N GLN A 204 -17.37 0.37 15.63
CA GLN A 204 -17.64 0.59 14.20
C GLN A 204 -16.41 1.19 13.50
N LEU A 205 -15.77 2.18 14.14
CA LEU A 205 -14.52 2.75 13.66
C LEU A 205 -13.41 1.69 13.57
N GLU A 206 -13.28 0.87 14.62
CA GLU A 206 -12.28 -0.20 14.67
C GLU A 206 -12.45 -1.21 13.53
N ARG A 207 -13.70 -1.60 13.24
CA ARG A 207 -14.03 -2.48 12.11
C ARG A 207 -13.67 -1.84 10.77
N ALA A 208 -14.03 -0.57 10.57
CA ALA A 208 -13.70 0.15 9.35
C ALA A 208 -12.17 0.28 9.14
N ILE A 209 -11.41 0.47 10.23
CA ILE A 209 -9.95 0.46 10.20
C ILE A 209 -9.43 -0.94 9.84
N ALA A 210 -9.96 -2.01 10.43
CA ALA A 210 -9.58 -3.38 10.14
C ALA A 210 -9.77 -3.71 8.65
N ASP A 211 -10.95 -3.39 8.10
CA ASP A 211 -11.27 -3.61 6.69
C ASP A 211 -10.33 -2.82 5.77
N PHE A 212 -9.99 -1.58 6.14
CA PHE A 212 -9.04 -0.77 5.39
C PHE A 212 -7.62 -1.33 5.46
N VAL A 213 -7.14 -1.78 6.62
CA VAL A 213 -5.80 -2.37 6.77
C VAL A 213 -5.68 -3.64 5.97
N ASP A 214 -6.71 -4.51 5.97
CA ASP A 214 -6.74 -5.71 5.13
C ASP A 214 -6.64 -5.34 3.65
N TYR A 215 -7.48 -4.42 3.19
CA TYR A 215 -7.42 -3.90 1.82
C TYR A 215 -6.04 -3.31 1.49
N TYR A 216 -5.48 -2.49 2.37
CA TYR A 216 -4.19 -1.84 2.18
C TYR A 216 -3.04 -2.85 2.05
N ASN A 217 -3.00 -3.85 2.91
CA ASN A 217 -1.96 -4.85 2.97
C ASN A 217 -2.03 -5.86 1.80
N TYR A 218 -3.21 -6.34 1.46
CA TYR A 218 -3.37 -7.51 0.59
C TYR A 218 -3.97 -7.22 -0.78
N ARG A 219 -4.63 -6.07 -0.97
CA ARG A 219 -5.36 -5.78 -2.21
C ARG A 219 -4.91 -4.50 -2.90
N ARG A 220 -4.44 -3.52 -2.15
CA ARG A 220 -4.05 -2.23 -2.71
C ARG A 220 -2.69 -2.30 -3.42
N TYR A 221 -2.68 -2.00 -4.71
CA TYR A 221 -1.45 -1.86 -5.48
C TYR A 221 -0.75 -0.53 -5.21
N HIS A 222 0.56 -0.57 -4.93
CA HIS A 222 1.37 0.59 -4.63
C HIS A 222 2.34 0.91 -5.77
N LYS A 223 2.20 2.11 -6.34
CA LYS A 223 3.07 2.59 -7.43
C LYS A 223 4.56 2.46 -7.09
N ALA A 224 4.95 2.85 -5.89
CA ALA A 224 6.34 2.84 -5.45
C ALA A 224 6.90 1.43 -5.19
N LEU A 225 6.04 0.41 -5.11
CA LEU A 225 6.41 -1.00 -4.98
C LEU A 225 6.41 -1.74 -6.33
N GLY A 226 6.18 -1.03 -7.45
CA GLY A 226 6.02 -1.67 -8.77
C GLY A 226 4.59 -2.11 -9.06
N ASN A 227 3.60 -1.47 -8.44
CA ASN A 227 2.18 -1.83 -8.48
C ASN A 227 1.91 -3.27 -8.03
N VAL A 228 2.57 -3.69 -6.96
CA VAL A 228 2.25 -4.90 -6.19
C VAL A 228 1.72 -4.48 -4.83
N THR A 229 1.18 -5.43 -4.06
CA THR A 229 0.69 -5.17 -2.71
C THR A 229 1.82 -5.13 -1.68
N PRO A 230 1.64 -4.48 -0.52
CA PRO A 230 2.58 -4.58 0.60
C PRO A 230 2.88 -6.02 1.00
N ALA A 231 1.88 -6.90 1.02
CA ALA A 231 2.03 -8.32 1.32
C ALA A 231 2.94 -9.04 0.31
N ASP A 232 2.83 -8.71 -0.98
CA ASP A 232 3.70 -9.33 -1.99
C ASP A 232 5.18 -8.97 -1.76
N VAL A 233 5.45 -7.75 -1.30
CA VAL A 233 6.82 -7.32 -0.98
C VAL A 233 7.30 -7.95 0.32
N LEU A 234 6.48 -7.95 1.38
CA LEU A 234 6.83 -8.52 2.68
C LEU A 234 7.19 -10.01 2.56
N TYR A 235 6.38 -10.75 1.82
CA TYR A 235 6.53 -12.21 1.64
C TYR A 235 7.43 -12.60 0.45
N GLY A 236 8.15 -11.63 -0.15
CA GLY A 236 9.14 -11.90 -1.19
C GLY A 236 8.58 -12.29 -2.57
N ARG A 237 7.27 -12.12 -2.81
CA ARG A 237 6.62 -12.48 -4.08
C ARG A 237 6.77 -11.43 -5.19
N ARG A 238 7.28 -10.25 -4.85
CA ARG A 238 7.36 -9.11 -5.76
C ARG A 238 8.05 -9.44 -7.07
N GLU A 239 9.23 -10.06 -7.01
CA GLU A 239 10.05 -10.30 -8.20
C GLU A 239 9.39 -11.33 -9.12
N GLU A 240 8.79 -12.39 -8.58
CA GLU A 240 8.03 -13.37 -9.32
C GLU A 240 6.85 -12.75 -10.08
N ILE A 241 6.09 -11.85 -9.39
CA ILE A 241 4.97 -11.14 -10.02
C ILE A 241 5.46 -10.26 -11.16
N LEU A 242 6.55 -9.53 -10.97
CA LEU A 242 7.10 -8.65 -11.99
C LEU A 242 7.62 -9.45 -13.21
N GLU A 243 8.23 -10.60 -13.00
CA GLU A 243 8.69 -11.48 -14.07
C GLU A 243 7.51 -12.07 -14.85
N ARG A 244 6.51 -12.62 -14.15
CA ARG A 244 5.28 -13.12 -14.79
C ARG A 244 4.61 -12.03 -15.65
N ARG A 245 4.60 -10.77 -15.19
CA ARG A 245 4.06 -9.65 -15.99
C ARG A 245 4.82 -9.43 -17.29
N LYS A 246 6.15 -9.58 -17.28
CA LYS A 246 6.96 -9.49 -18.52
C LYS A 246 6.61 -10.61 -19.50
N GLU A 247 6.45 -11.84 -19.00
CA GLU A 247 6.04 -12.98 -19.82
C GLU A 247 4.67 -12.75 -20.47
N VAL A 248 3.67 -12.32 -19.68
CA VAL A 248 2.31 -11.99 -20.17
C VAL A 248 2.38 -10.86 -21.20
N GLN A 249 3.28 -9.88 -21.03
CA GLN A 249 3.48 -8.79 -21.98
C GLN A 249 4.02 -9.33 -23.30
N ILE A 250 5.06 -10.16 -23.26
CA ILE A 250 5.68 -10.77 -24.46
C ILE A 250 4.63 -11.63 -25.22
N LEU A 251 3.93 -12.50 -24.50
CA LEU A 251 2.87 -13.34 -25.08
C LEU A 251 1.77 -12.49 -25.72
N THR A 252 1.39 -11.39 -25.07
CA THR A 252 0.37 -10.48 -25.59
C THR A 252 0.82 -9.79 -26.88
N ILE A 253 2.09 -9.37 -26.95
CA ILE A 253 2.69 -8.74 -28.14
C ILE A 253 2.75 -9.76 -29.29
N ASN A 254 3.22 -10.97 -29.04
CA ASN A 254 3.33 -12.01 -30.06
C ASN A 254 1.95 -12.38 -30.63
N ARG A 255 0.95 -12.61 -29.78
CA ARG A 255 -0.43 -12.87 -30.22
C ARG A 255 -1.00 -11.75 -31.10
N ARG A 256 -0.66 -10.47 -30.80
CA ARG A 256 -1.07 -9.33 -31.65
C ARG A 256 -0.36 -9.32 -32.98
N ARG A 257 0.93 -9.66 -33.02
CA ARG A 257 1.72 -9.75 -34.26
C ARG A 257 1.16 -10.83 -35.20
N ASP A 258 0.89 -12.01 -34.64
CA ASP A 258 0.36 -13.14 -35.42
C ASP A 258 -1.04 -12.84 -35.96
N TYR A 259 -1.90 -12.26 -35.13
CA TYR A 259 -3.22 -11.82 -35.56
C TYR A 259 -3.14 -10.77 -36.71
N ASN A 260 -2.29 -9.77 -36.59
CA ASN A 260 -2.11 -8.74 -37.62
C ASN A 260 -1.48 -9.30 -38.91
N ARG A 261 -0.61 -10.32 -38.79
CA ARG A 261 -0.06 -11.02 -39.94
C ARG A 261 -1.15 -11.76 -40.71
N GLY A 262 -1.97 -12.56 -40.04
CA GLY A 262 -3.08 -13.27 -40.64
C GLY A 262 -4.08 -12.33 -41.34
N LEU A 263 -4.38 -11.16 -40.74
CA LEU A 263 -5.24 -10.16 -41.38
C LEU A 263 -4.65 -9.62 -42.69
N ARG A 264 -3.33 -9.35 -42.75
CA ARG A 264 -2.65 -8.88 -43.98
C ARG A 264 -2.69 -9.94 -45.06
N GLU A 265 -2.48 -11.21 -44.72
CA GLU A 265 -2.54 -12.34 -45.65
C GLU A 265 -3.94 -12.48 -46.25
N LEU A 266 -5.00 -12.33 -45.44
CA LEU A 266 -6.38 -12.35 -45.93
C LEU A 266 -6.72 -11.17 -46.84
N VAL A 267 -6.21 -9.97 -46.53
CA VAL A 267 -6.43 -8.77 -47.38
C VAL A 267 -5.66 -8.88 -48.70
N ASN A 268 -4.49 -9.49 -48.70
CA ASN A 268 -3.68 -9.67 -49.92
C ASN A 268 -4.21 -10.82 -50.81
N ALA A 269 -5.03 -11.71 -50.29
CA ALA A 269 -5.63 -12.84 -50.98
C ALA A 269 -7.03 -12.55 -51.58
N ALA A 270 -7.62 -11.41 -51.24
CA ALA A 270 -8.90 -10.93 -51.72
C ALA A 270 -8.76 -9.88 -52.82
#